data_cd4da8d0fb53385e2316eac7e4add967
#
_entry.id   cd4da8d0fb53385e2316eac7e4add967
#
_cell.length_a   1.000
_cell.length_b   1.000
_cell.length_c   1.000
_cell.angle_alpha   90.00
_cell.angle_beta   90.00
_cell.angle_gamma   90.00
#
_symmetry.space_group_name_H-M   'P 1'
#
loop_
_entity.id
_entity.type
_entity.pdbx_description
1 polymer ?
#
loop_
_entity_poly.entity_id
_entity_poly.type
_entity_poly.pdbx_seq_one_letter_code
_entity_poly.pdbx_strand_id
1 'polypeptide(L)'
;YIKENILSTLNLKNKKKPLEKIKILDIGCGGGLLSEPMSRLGAEVIGIDASDKNIKVAKLHAKKNDLHIKYYCTSPENFITKTKFDVILNMEIIEHVEDVNNFLESCSRLLKKKGIMFVATLNKTLKSYLFAIVGAEYILQWLPIGTHEWNKFVKPEDLINILKKYNLKLDSLDGMKFNIIKDEWSVSSDKSINYI
;
A
#
# COMPACT_ATOMS: atom_id res chain seq x y z
N TYR A 1 -5.02 4.64 10.70
CA TYR A 1 -4.28 3.38 10.89
C TYR A 1 -2.81 3.54 10.53
N ILE A 2 -2.45 3.74 9.26
CA ILE A 2 -1.04 3.84 8.79
C ILE A 2 -0.25 4.89 9.58
N LYS A 3 -0.78 6.12 9.72
CA LYS A 3 -0.13 7.18 10.50
C LYS A 3 0.18 6.74 11.93
N GLU A 4 -0.79 6.17 12.64
CA GLU A 4 -0.62 5.78 14.05
C GLU A 4 0.43 4.65 14.21
N ASN A 5 0.43 3.68 13.29
CA ASN A 5 1.45 2.64 13.29
C ASN A 5 2.85 3.19 12.99
N ILE A 6 2.99 4.15 12.04
CA ILE A 6 4.27 4.82 11.80
C ILE A 6 4.75 5.55 13.05
N LEU A 7 3.88 6.30 13.72
CA LEU A 7 4.24 7.05 14.92
C LEU A 7 4.69 6.11 16.04
N SER A 8 3.96 5.01 16.26
CA SER A 8 4.28 4.02 17.27
C SER A 8 5.61 3.31 16.98
N THR A 9 5.73 2.72 15.79
CA THR A 9 6.91 1.89 15.42
C THR A 9 8.18 2.71 15.33
N LEU A 10 8.12 3.94 14.81
CA LEU A 10 9.29 4.83 14.71
C LEU A 10 9.46 5.74 15.95
N ASN A 11 8.63 5.56 16.97
CA ASN A 11 8.64 6.34 18.22
C ASN A 11 8.62 7.86 17.97
N LEU A 12 7.68 8.30 17.13
CA LEU A 12 7.53 9.71 16.74
C LEU A 12 6.46 10.41 17.60
N LYS A 13 6.66 11.71 17.81
CA LYS A 13 5.66 12.54 18.52
C LYS A 13 4.54 12.97 17.58
N ASN A 14 3.29 12.86 18.03
CA ASN A 14 2.14 13.39 17.31
C ASN A 14 2.12 14.92 17.41
N LYS A 15 2.46 15.61 16.32
CA LYS A 15 2.52 17.07 16.18
C LYS A 15 1.88 17.49 14.85
N LYS A 16 1.85 18.80 14.55
CA LYS A 16 1.22 19.32 13.32
C LYS A 16 1.76 18.67 12.02
N LYS A 17 3.09 18.39 11.96
CA LYS A 17 3.73 17.63 10.88
C LYS A 17 4.44 16.42 11.49
N PRO A 18 3.71 15.36 11.82
CA PRO A 18 4.26 14.24 12.60
C PRO A 18 5.26 13.40 11.83
N LEU A 19 5.21 13.41 10.48
CA LEU A 19 6.07 12.62 9.60
C LEU A 19 7.22 13.47 9.00
N GLU A 20 7.51 14.63 9.58
CA GLU A 20 8.64 15.45 9.14
C GLU A 20 9.96 14.68 9.19
N LYS A 21 10.76 14.72 8.12
CA LYS A 21 12.01 13.98 7.91
C LYS A 21 11.83 12.47 7.68
N ILE A 22 10.62 11.95 7.64
CA ILE A 22 10.33 10.56 7.30
C ILE A 22 10.30 10.42 5.78
N LYS A 23 11.07 9.49 5.24
CA LYS A 23 11.08 9.15 3.82
C LYS A 23 10.13 8.00 3.56
N ILE A 24 9.14 8.24 2.72
CA ILE A 24 8.12 7.26 2.35
C ILE A 24 8.24 6.93 0.87
N LEU A 25 8.21 5.63 0.55
CA LEU A 25 8.02 5.13 -0.81
C LEU A 25 6.63 4.53 -0.91
N ASP A 26 5.81 5.08 -1.80
CA ASP A 26 4.47 4.61 -2.12
C ASP A 26 4.53 3.82 -3.43
N ILE A 27 4.43 2.50 -3.36
CA ILE A 27 4.58 1.58 -4.49
C ILE A 27 3.19 1.19 -5.00
N GLY A 28 2.96 1.35 -6.31
CA GLY A 28 1.63 1.29 -6.90
C GLY A 28 0.80 2.52 -6.49
N CYS A 29 1.42 3.70 -6.47
CA CYS A 29 0.82 4.93 -5.92
C CYS A 29 -0.43 5.42 -6.68
N GLY A 30 -0.73 4.86 -7.86
CA GLY A 30 -1.86 5.26 -8.68
C GLY A 30 -1.87 6.77 -8.94
N GLY A 31 -3.00 7.40 -8.71
CA GLY A 31 -3.18 8.86 -8.82
C GLY A 31 -2.65 9.67 -7.61
N GLY A 32 -1.94 9.04 -6.67
CA GLY A 32 -1.33 9.71 -5.52
C GLY A 32 -2.24 9.83 -4.30
N LEU A 33 -3.32 9.06 -4.23
CA LEU A 33 -4.33 9.16 -3.16
C LEU A 33 -3.75 8.99 -1.76
N LEU A 34 -2.74 8.15 -1.58
CA LEU A 34 -2.08 7.94 -0.29
C LEU A 34 -0.80 8.79 -0.15
N SER A 35 -0.09 9.00 -1.25
CA SER A 35 1.09 9.86 -1.30
C SER A 35 0.81 11.28 -0.78
N GLU A 36 -0.32 11.87 -1.18
CA GLU A 36 -0.66 13.26 -0.80
C GLU A 36 -0.92 13.44 0.70
N PRO A 37 -1.79 12.64 1.37
CA PRO A 37 -1.96 12.75 2.82
C PRO A 37 -0.66 12.54 3.58
N MET A 38 0.22 11.62 3.17
CA MET A 38 1.53 11.43 3.81
C MET A 38 2.41 12.67 3.67
N SER A 39 2.43 13.30 2.49
CA SER A 39 3.14 14.56 2.25
C SER A 39 2.57 15.72 3.10
N ARG A 40 1.24 15.83 3.23
CA ARG A 40 0.58 16.84 4.11
C ARG A 40 0.97 16.65 5.58
N LEU A 41 1.21 15.40 6.01
CA LEU A 41 1.71 15.07 7.35
C LEU A 41 3.21 15.40 7.51
N GLY A 42 3.89 15.86 6.46
CA GLY A 42 5.27 16.34 6.48
C GLY A 42 6.29 15.34 5.96
N ALA A 43 5.89 14.16 5.46
CA ALA A 43 6.82 13.19 4.91
C ALA A 43 7.45 13.64 3.58
N GLU A 44 8.69 13.19 3.35
CA GLU A 44 9.35 13.22 2.04
C GLU A 44 8.86 12.02 1.23
N VAL A 45 7.90 12.23 0.33
CA VAL A 45 7.24 11.13 -0.39
C VAL A 45 7.81 10.97 -1.80
N ILE A 46 8.08 9.74 -2.17
CA ILE A 46 8.28 9.29 -3.55
C ILE A 46 7.17 8.29 -3.88
N GLY A 47 6.43 8.52 -4.96
CA GLY A 47 5.46 7.57 -5.50
C GLY A 47 6.01 6.91 -6.77
N ILE A 48 5.83 5.60 -6.89
CA ILE A 48 6.13 4.85 -8.11
C ILE A 48 4.92 4.04 -8.56
N ASP A 49 4.72 3.96 -9.86
CA ASP A 49 3.64 3.18 -10.48
C ASP A 49 4.07 2.76 -11.89
N ALA A 50 3.68 1.58 -12.34
CA ALA A 50 4.01 1.08 -13.67
C ALA A 50 3.24 1.79 -14.78
N SER A 51 2.12 2.45 -14.46
CA SER A 51 1.25 3.17 -15.40
C SER A 51 1.67 4.63 -15.55
N ASP A 52 2.15 5.01 -16.73
CA ASP A 52 2.44 6.41 -17.07
C ASP A 52 1.20 7.31 -16.95
N LYS A 53 0.01 6.77 -17.24
CA LYS A 53 -1.26 7.49 -17.05
C LYS A 53 -1.49 7.85 -15.59
N ASN A 54 -1.30 6.90 -14.68
CA ASN A 54 -1.43 7.12 -13.24
C ASN A 54 -0.43 8.18 -12.75
N ILE A 55 0.82 8.06 -13.17
CA ILE A 55 1.88 9.02 -12.81
C ILE A 55 1.57 10.43 -13.31
N LYS A 56 1.02 10.59 -14.51
CA LYS A 56 0.58 11.90 -15.02
C LYS A 56 -0.53 12.50 -14.16
N VAL A 57 -1.50 11.69 -13.76
CA VAL A 57 -2.60 12.10 -12.87
C VAL A 57 -2.03 12.52 -11.51
N ALA A 58 -1.18 11.70 -10.89
CA ALA A 58 -0.57 11.98 -9.59
C ALA A 58 0.23 13.29 -9.61
N LYS A 59 1.06 13.52 -10.64
CA LYS A 59 1.81 14.77 -10.83
C LYS A 59 0.91 15.99 -10.94
N LEU A 60 -0.19 15.87 -11.71
CA LEU A 60 -1.15 16.97 -11.90
C LEU A 60 -1.85 17.31 -10.57
N HIS A 61 -2.30 16.28 -9.84
CA HIS A 61 -2.94 16.46 -8.53
C HIS A 61 -2.00 17.09 -7.50
N ALA A 62 -0.78 16.58 -7.38
CA ALA A 62 0.22 17.14 -6.45
C ALA A 62 0.52 18.62 -6.77
N LYS A 63 0.70 18.95 -8.06
CA LYS A 63 0.90 20.34 -8.51
C LYS A 63 -0.29 21.23 -8.16
N LYS A 64 -1.52 20.78 -8.41
CA LYS A 64 -2.76 21.52 -8.11
C LYS A 64 -2.90 21.81 -6.59
N ASN A 65 -2.37 20.92 -5.75
CA ASN A 65 -2.44 21.00 -4.29
C ASN A 65 -1.17 21.57 -3.66
N ASP A 66 -0.23 22.10 -4.43
CA ASP A 66 1.06 22.65 -3.97
C ASP A 66 1.86 21.65 -3.09
N LEU A 67 1.88 20.38 -3.51
CA LEU A 67 2.60 19.31 -2.82
C LEU A 67 3.88 18.94 -3.56
N HIS A 68 4.98 18.83 -2.82
CA HIS A 68 6.30 18.48 -3.37
C HIS A 68 6.53 16.96 -3.28
N ILE A 69 5.85 16.20 -4.14
CA ILE A 69 5.98 14.75 -4.25
C ILE A 69 6.68 14.39 -5.55
N LYS A 70 7.65 13.47 -5.49
CA LYS A 70 8.34 12.96 -6.68
C LYS A 70 7.63 11.69 -7.16
N TYR A 71 7.24 11.66 -8.44
CA TYR A 71 6.56 10.51 -9.04
C TYR A 71 7.36 9.97 -10.22
N TYR A 72 7.56 8.63 -10.28
CA TYR A 72 8.27 7.95 -11.33
C TYR A 72 7.45 6.80 -11.91
N CYS A 73 7.44 6.67 -13.24
CA CYS A 73 6.85 5.53 -13.93
C CYS A 73 7.85 4.38 -13.92
N THR A 74 7.75 3.48 -12.96
CA THR A 74 8.65 2.34 -12.78
C THR A 74 8.05 1.34 -11.79
N SER A 75 8.61 0.12 -11.75
CA SER A 75 8.35 -0.88 -10.72
C SER A 75 9.46 -0.89 -9.67
N PRO A 76 9.27 -1.49 -8.47
CA PRO A 76 10.29 -1.54 -7.44
C PRO A 76 11.53 -2.32 -7.87
N GLU A 77 11.39 -3.31 -8.75
CA GLU A 77 12.51 -4.09 -9.32
C GLU A 77 13.44 -3.23 -10.16
N ASN A 78 12.87 -2.26 -10.87
CA ASN A 78 13.57 -1.37 -11.80
C ASN A 78 13.89 0.01 -11.21
N PHE A 79 13.47 0.26 -9.97
CA PHE A 79 13.69 1.56 -9.32
C PHE A 79 15.12 1.73 -8.82
N ILE A 80 15.96 2.34 -9.64
CA ILE A 80 17.38 2.57 -9.31
C ILE A 80 17.51 3.79 -8.40
N THR A 81 17.84 3.55 -7.14
CA THR A 81 18.08 4.61 -6.15
C THR A 81 19.08 4.18 -5.06
N LYS A 82 19.84 5.14 -4.54
CA LYS A 82 20.66 4.95 -3.33
C LYS A 82 19.88 5.25 -2.04
N THR A 83 18.69 5.83 -2.18
CA THR A 83 17.84 6.20 -1.03
C THR A 83 17.23 4.94 -0.42
N LYS A 84 17.26 4.87 0.91
CA LYS A 84 16.49 3.92 1.71
C LYS A 84 15.36 4.65 2.41
N PHE A 85 14.22 3.99 2.55
CA PHE A 85 12.99 4.57 3.05
C PHE A 85 12.72 4.12 4.48
N ASP A 86 12.17 5.03 5.29
CA ASP A 86 11.69 4.72 6.64
C ASP A 86 10.39 3.93 6.59
N VAL A 87 9.58 4.21 5.56
CA VAL A 87 8.28 3.57 5.34
C VAL A 87 8.14 3.18 3.87
N ILE A 88 7.62 1.98 3.64
CA ILE A 88 7.16 1.52 2.32
C ILE A 88 5.68 1.21 2.41
N LEU A 89 4.92 1.69 1.44
CA LEU A 89 3.49 1.43 1.29
C LEU A 89 3.27 0.56 0.05
N ASN A 90 2.61 -0.59 0.22
CA ASN A 90 2.18 -1.51 -0.83
C ASN A 90 0.68 -1.75 -0.60
N MET A 91 -0.16 -0.87 -1.16
CA MET A 91 -1.61 -0.91 -0.93
C MET A 91 -2.31 -1.42 -2.18
N GLU A 92 -2.98 -2.58 -2.07
CA GLU A 92 -3.75 -3.20 -3.16
C GLU A 92 -2.92 -3.33 -4.46
N ILE A 93 -1.68 -3.84 -4.34
CA ILE A 93 -0.75 -4.00 -5.47
C ILE A 93 -0.28 -5.44 -5.64
N ILE A 94 -0.16 -6.22 -4.56
CA ILE A 94 0.44 -7.56 -4.60
C ILE A 94 -0.34 -8.51 -5.50
N GLU A 95 -1.65 -8.41 -5.55
CA GLU A 95 -2.54 -9.20 -6.40
C GLU A 95 -2.38 -8.90 -7.91
N HIS A 96 -1.66 -7.83 -8.25
CA HIS A 96 -1.43 -7.40 -9.62
C HIS A 96 -0.03 -7.72 -10.14
N VAL A 97 0.88 -8.19 -9.27
CA VAL A 97 2.26 -8.51 -9.68
C VAL A 97 2.37 -9.95 -10.16
N GLU A 98 3.29 -10.20 -11.09
CA GLU A 98 3.53 -11.53 -11.65
C GLU A 98 4.30 -12.43 -10.68
N ASP A 99 5.34 -11.88 -10.04
CA ASP A 99 6.20 -12.59 -9.07
C ASP A 99 6.23 -11.83 -7.74
N VAL A 100 5.39 -12.28 -6.80
CA VAL A 100 5.28 -11.69 -5.45
C VAL A 100 6.60 -11.80 -4.68
N ASN A 101 7.40 -12.87 -4.87
CA ASN A 101 8.67 -13.01 -4.17
C ASN A 101 9.68 -11.96 -4.63
N ASN A 102 9.89 -11.82 -5.94
CA ASN A 102 10.81 -10.84 -6.52
C ASN A 102 10.37 -9.39 -6.20
N PHE A 103 9.06 -9.13 -6.25
CA PHE A 103 8.49 -7.83 -5.87
C PHE A 103 8.82 -7.49 -4.41
N LEU A 104 8.50 -8.37 -3.46
CA LEU A 104 8.72 -8.14 -2.03
C LEU A 104 10.22 -8.10 -1.67
N GLU A 105 11.06 -8.88 -2.34
CA GLU A 105 12.51 -8.75 -2.22
C GLU A 105 12.98 -7.36 -2.62
N SER A 106 12.51 -6.85 -3.75
CA SER A 106 12.86 -5.52 -4.25
C SER A 106 12.38 -4.42 -3.30
N CYS A 107 11.16 -4.55 -2.75
CA CYS A 107 10.66 -3.66 -1.71
C CYS A 107 11.55 -3.70 -0.45
N SER A 108 11.91 -4.90 0.02
CA SER A 108 12.72 -5.08 1.23
C SER A 108 14.11 -4.44 1.08
N ARG A 109 14.70 -4.52 -0.11
CA ARG A 109 15.99 -3.87 -0.42
C ARG A 109 15.92 -2.35 -0.34
N LEU A 110 14.76 -1.74 -0.54
CA LEU A 110 14.55 -0.30 -0.47
C LEU A 110 14.27 0.18 0.96
N LEU A 111 13.88 -0.71 1.87
CA LEU A 111 13.57 -0.39 3.26
C LEU A 111 14.84 -0.20 4.11
N LYS A 112 14.81 0.73 5.06
CA LYS A 112 15.84 0.85 6.12
C LYS A 112 15.74 -0.32 7.11
N LYS A 113 16.83 -0.65 7.81
CA LYS A 113 16.88 -1.74 8.83
C LYS A 113 15.83 -1.62 9.96
N LYS A 114 15.42 -0.39 10.29
CA LYS A 114 14.39 -0.10 11.30
C LYS A 114 13.14 0.49 10.67
N GLY A 115 12.98 0.34 9.36
CA GLY A 115 11.81 0.83 8.64
C GLY A 115 10.60 -0.10 8.82
N ILE A 116 9.43 0.41 8.49
CA ILE A 116 8.17 -0.32 8.48
C ILE A 116 7.64 -0.43 7.04
N MET A 117 7.11 -1.60 6.70
CA MET A 117 6.44 -1.86 5.43
C MET A 117 4.98 -2.18 5.70
N PHE A 118 4.08 -1.45 5.06
CA PHE A 118 2.66 -1.77 5.02
C PHE A 118 2.36 -2.55 3.75
N VAL A 119 1.57 -3.58 3.90
CA VAL A 119 1.12 -4.40 2.78
C VAL A 119 -0.36 -4.68 2.97
N ALA A 120 -1.20 -4.09 2.12
CA ALA A 120 -2.63 -4.36 2.11
C ALA A 120 -3.00 -5.09 0.82
N THR A 121 -3.84 -6.12 0.93
CA THR A 121 -4.32 -6.90 -0.21
C THR A 121 -5.58 -7.70 0.15
N LEU A 122 -6.19 -8.29 -0.87
CA LEU A 122 -7.32 -9.20 -0.72
C LEU A 122 -6.86 -10.57 -0.24
N ASN A 123 -7.57 -11.13 0.76
CA ASN A 123 -7.27 -12.46 1.25
C ASN A 123 -7.82 -13.54 0.30
N LYS A 124 -7.12 -14.66 0.15
CA LYS A 124 -7.55 -15.79 -0.70
C LYS A 124 -8.58 -16.66 0.01
N THR A 125 -9.82 -16.17 0.12
CA THR A 125 -10.96 -16.89 0.74
C THR A 125 -12.16 -16.93 -0.20
N LEU A 126 -13.09 -17.83 0.05
CA LEU A 126 -14.38 -17.85 -0.66
C LEU A 126 -15.18 -16.56 -0.42
N LYS A 127 -15.07 -15.98 0.79
CA LYS A 127 -15.77 -14.74 1.13
C LYS A 127 -15.21 -13.56 0.32
N SER A 128 -13.89 -13.42 0.18
CA SER A 128 -13.29 -12.37 -0.66
C SER A 128 -13.66 -12.55 -2.13
N TYR A 129 -13.71 -13.79 -2.63
CA TYR A 129 -14.20 -14.08 -3.98
C TYR A 129 -15.61 -13.55 -4.21
N LEU A 130 -16.53 -13.87 -3.29
CA LEU A 130 -17.92 -13.44 -3.39
C LEU A 130 -18.08 -11.91 -3.28
N PHE A 131 -17.33 -11.27 -2.40
CA PHE A 131 -17.45 -9.81 -2.19
C PHE A 131 -16.66 -8.99 -3.21
N ALA A 132 -15.39 -9.32 -3.48
CA ALA A 132 -14.55 -8.53 -4.35
C ALA A 132 -14.84 -8.79 -5.84
N ILE A 133 -15.12 -10.03 -6.22
CA ILE A 133 -15.36 -10.38 -7.63
C ILE A 133 -16.87 -10.36 -7.91
N VAL A 134 -17.63 -11.25 -7.30
CA VAL A 134 -19.08 -11.36 -7.62
C VAL A 134 -19.81 -10.08 -7.21
N GLY A 135 -19.56 -9.58 -5.99
CA GLY A 135 -20.24 -8.40 -5.47
C GLY A 135 -19.82 -7.11 -6.19
N ALA A 136 -18.54 -6.78 -6.18
CA ALA A 136 -18.07 -5.48 -6.68
C ALA A 136 -18.03 -5.40 -8.21
N GLU A 137 -17.69 -6.50 -8.92
CA GLU A 137 -17.55 -6.48 -10.37
C GLU A 137 -18.86 -6.83 -11.09
N TYR A 138 -19.60 -7.86 -10.64
CA TYR A 138 -20.78 -8.36 -11.37
C TYR A 138 -22.11 -7.78 -10.87
N ILE A 139 -22.29 -7.59 -9.56
CA ILE A 139 -23.55 -7.14 -9.00
C ILE A 139 -23.60 -5.61 -8.90
N LEU A 140 -22.63 -5.00 -8.22
CA LEU A 140 -22.61 -3.56 -7.96
C LEU A 140 -21.96 -2.77 -9.09
N GLN A 141 -21.16 -3.44 -9.92
CA GLN A 141 -20.42 -2.83 -11.05
C GLN A 141 -19.58 -1.61 -10.61
N TRP A 142 -19.08 -1.63 -9.39
CA TRP A 142 -18.19 -0.59 -8.87
C TRP A 142 -16.81 -0.65 -9.51
N LEU A 143 -16.44 -1.83 -10.00
CA LEU A 143 -15.18 -2.10 -10.68
C LEU A 143 -15.45 -2.81 -12.01
N PRO A 144 -14.61 -2.60 -13.04
CA PRO A 144 -14.70 -3.34 -14.29
C PRO A 144 -14.57 -4.86 -14.06
N ILE A 145 -15.32 -5.65 -14.82
CA ILE A 145 -15.22 -7.11 -14.80
C ILE A 145 -13.80 -7.53 -15.17
N GLY A 146 -13.22 -8.43 -14.38
CA GLY A 146 -11.84 -8.91 -14.57
C GLY A 146 -10.78 -8.03 -13.89
N THR A 147 -11.18 -7.10 -13.03
CA THR A 147 -10.23 -6.31 -12.22
C THR A 147 -9.44 -7.21 -11.26
N HIS A 148 -10.08 -8.26 -10.72
CA HIS A 148 -9.47 -9.18 -9.76
C HIS A 148 -9.42 -10.61 -10.29
N GLU A 149 -8.25 -11.22 -10.17
CA GLU A 149 -8.02 -12.64 -10.43
C GLU A 149 -7.84 -13.36 -9.09
N TRP A 150 -8.83 -14.14 -8.66
CA TRP A 150 -8.80 -14.84 -7.36
C TRP A 150 -7.55 -15.71 -7.16
N ASN A 151 -6.99 -16.26 -8.23
CA ASN A 151 -5.77 -17.07 -8.17
C ASN A 151 -4.55 -16.28 -7.69
N LYS A 152 -4.56 -14.95 -7.89
CA LYS A 152 -3.50 -14.03 -7.47
C LYS A 152 -3.66 -13.51 -6.04
N PHE A 153 -4.80 -13.78 -5.40
CA PHE A 153 -5.00 -13.41 -3.99
C PHE A 153 -4.03 -14.19 -3.11
N VAL A 154 -3.46 -13.51 -2.13
CA VAL A 154 -2.42 -14.06 -1.26
C VAL A 154 -2.99 -14.27 0.15
N LYS A 155 -2.72 -15.44 0.75
CA LYS A 155 -3.07 -15.67 2.15
C LYS A 155 -2.08 -14.94 3.07
N PRO A 156 -2.53 -14.46 4.25
CA PRO A 156 -1.64 -13.80 5.21
C PRO A 156 -0.42 -14.65 5.58
N GLU A 157 -0.62 -15.96 5.80
CA GLU A 157 0.46 -16.87 6.18
C GLU A 157 1.54 -16.98 5.08
N ASP A 158 1.12 -17.03 3.80
CA ASP A 158 2.03 -17.12 2.65
C ASP A 158 2.85 -15.83 2.54
N LEU A 159 2.18 -14.67 2.65
CA LEU A 159 2.82 -13.36 2.66
C LEU A 159 3.85 -13.22 3.79
N ILE A 160 3.46 -13.58 5.01
CA ILE A 160 4.35 -13.54 6.19
C ILE A 160 5.56 -14.44 5.97
N ASN A 161 5.39 -15.64 5.40
CA ASN A 161 6.48 -16.55 5.13
C ASN A 161 7.45 -16.01 4.06
N ILE A 162 6.95 -15.30 3.05
CA ILE A 162 7.80 -14.63 2.07
C ILE A 162 8.60 -13.50 2.74
N LEU A 163 7.95 -12.63 3.49
CA LEU A 163 8.58 -11.48 4.15
C LEU A 163 9.67 -11.91 5.17
N LYS A 164 9.45 -13.03 5.88
CA LYS A 164 10.46 -13.60 6.78
C LYS A 164 11.77 -13.95 6.08
N LYS A 165 11.75 -14.38 4.80
CA LYS A 165 12.97 -14.67 4.03
C LYS A 165 13.84 -13.43 3.86
N TYR A 166 13.25 -12.25 3.89
CA TYR A 166 13.92 -10.95 3.76
C TYR A 166 14.16 -10.25 5.11
N ASN A 167 14.15 -11.02 6.22
CA ASN A 167 14.37 -10.54 7.58
C ASN A 167 13.34 -9.51 8.06
N LEU A 168 12.14 -9.51 7.48
CA LEU A 168 11.02 -8.71 7.97
C LEU A 168 10.20 -9.53 8.96
N LYS A 169 9.75 -8.87 10.03
CA LYS A 169 8.92 -9.46 11.07
C LYS A 169 7.53 -8.84 11.02
N LEU A 170 6.52 -9.65 11.26
CA LEU A 170 5.16 -9.17 11.42
C LEU A 170 5.08 -8.31 12.71
N ASP A 171 4.56 -7.10 12.56
CA ASP A 171 4.27 -6.19 13.67
C ASP A 171 2.79 -6.27 14.05
N SER A 172 1.89 -6.11 13.07
CA SER A 172 0.45 -6.26 13.22
C SER A 172 -0.18 -6.90 11.98
N LEU A 173 -1.37 -7.46 12.15
CA LEU A 173 -2.18 -8.02 11.07
C LEU A 173 -3.66 -7.74 11.36
N ASP A 174 -4.23 -6.83 10.63
CA ASP A 174 -5.61 -6.37 10.80
C ASP A 174 -6.40 -6.48 9.49
N GLY A 175 -7.72 -6.64 9.60
CA GLY A 175 -8.63 -6.49 8.47
C GLY A 175 -9.12 -5.05 8.35
N MET A 176 -9.66 -4.71 7.18
CA MET A 176 -10.31 -3.43 6.94
C MET A 176 -11.78 -3.64 6.58
N LYS A 177 -12.67 -2.90 7.22
CA LYS A 177 -14.12 -2.98 7.01
C LYS A 177 -14.66 -1.62 6.57
N PHE A 178 -15.39 -1.62 5.46
CA PHE A 178 -16.11 -0.45 5.00
C PHE A 178 -17.53 -0.42 5.57
N ASN A 179 -17.90 0.69 6.19
CA ASN A 179 -19.25 0.94 6.67
C ASN A 179 -19.99 1.78 5.62
N ILE A 180 -20.89 1.15 4.85
CA ILE A 180 -21.64 1.79 3.76
C ILE A 180 -22.53 2.94 4.28
N ILE A 181 -23.08 2.84 5.50
CA ILE A 181 -23.99 3.86 6.05
C ILE A 181 -23.22 5.13 6.42
N LYS A 182 -22.01 4.96 6.97
CA LYS A 182 -21.17 6.08 7.43
C LYS A 182 -20.16 6.56 6.39
N ASP A 183 -20.03 5.84 5.27
CA ASP A 183 -19.01 6.07 4.24
C ASP A 183 -17.59 6.11 4.84
N GLU A 184 -17.30 5.17 5.76
CA GLU A 184 -16.05 5.17 6.53
C GLU A 184 -15.40 3.78 6.54
N TRP A 185 -14.07 3.77 6.43
CA TRP A 185 -13.25 2.60 6.67
C TRP A 185 -12.87 2.49 8.15
N SER A 186 -12.89 1.29 8.68
CA SER A 186 -12.47 0.99 10.05
C SER A 186 -11.61 -0.27 10.10
N VAL A 187 -10.73 -0.32 11.10
CA VAL A 187 -9.93 -1.52 11.38
C VAL A 187 -10.84 -2.60 11.97
N SER A 188 -10.59 -3.84 11.59
CA SER A 188 -11.38 -5.01 11.99
C SER A 188 -10.47 -6.18 12.36
N SER A 189 -10.90 -7.02 13.29
CA SER A 189 -10.25 -8.32 13.53
C SER A 189 -10.59 -9.36 12.44
N ASP A 190 -11.65 -9.14 11.65
CA ASP A 190 -12.03 -10.01 10.53
C ASP A 190 -11.15 -9.74 9.32
N LYS A 191 -10.30 -10.70 8.99
CA LYS A 191 -9.37 -10.70 7.86
C LYS A 191 -9.86 -11.54 6.69
N SER A 192 -11.12 -11.95 6.71
CA SER A 192 -11.66 -12.91 5.73
C SER A 192 -11.82 -12.33 4.32
N ILE A 193 -11.83 -11.00 4.14
CA ILE A 193 -11.94 -10.35 2.82
C ILE A 193 -10.60 -9.74 2.43
N ASN A 194 -10.04 -8.90 3.30
CA ASN A 194 -8.79 -8.19 3.09
C ASN A 194 -7.99 -8.13 4.39
N TYR A 195 -6.74 -7.72 4.30
CA TYR A 195 -5.88 -7.51 5.46
C TYR A 195 -4.78 -6.48 5.16
N ILE A 196 -4.22 -5.91 6.20
CA ILE A 196 -3.07 -5.01 6.17
C ILE A 196 -2.10 -5.39 7.28
#